data_02982e5a0d884570412b9984a60fcdba
#
_entry.id   02982e5a0d884570412b9984a60fcdba
#
_cell.length_a   1.000
_cell.length_b   1.000
_cell.length_c   1.000
_cell.angle_alpha   90.00
_cell.angle_beta   90.00
_cell.angle_gamma   90.00
#
_symmetry.space_group_name_H-M   'P 1'
#
loop_
_entity.id
_entity.type
_entity.pdbx_description
1 polymer ?
#
loop_
_entity_poly.entity_id
_entity_poly.type
_entity_poly.pdbx_seq_one_letter_code
_entity_poly.pdbx_strand_id
1 'polypeptide(L)'
;MMIGRPTPPSRTEVEARFTAILDGGQSRDEVDRWATRAMQTLEYAEVDETTWWALGMLAGIDLRDGPGGPYLYDDEQVLGWLTEFRERCGVIS
;
A
#
# COMPACT_ATOMS: atom_id res chain seq x y z
N MET A 1 -13.68 -21.16 -20.03
CA MET A 1 -12.78 -20.17 -19.47
C MET A 1 -12.83 -20.14 -17.98
N MET A 2 -11.70 -20.20 -17.44
CA MET A 2 -11.59 -20.30 -16.01
C MET A 2 -11.18 -18.95 -15.45
N ILE A 3 -11.91 -18.52 -14.46
CA ILE A 3 -11.57 -17.29 -13.81
C ILE A 3 -11.07 -17.62 -12.43
N GLY A 4 -9.80 -17.46 -12.23
CA GLY A 4 -9.23 -17.73 -10.94
C GLY A 4 -9.60 -16.67 -9.94
N ARG A 5 -9.39 -16.97 -8.68
CA ARG A 5 -9.56 -16.00 -7.62
C ARG A 5 -8.45 -14.96 -7.74
N PRO A 6 -8.72 -13.71 -7.34
CA PRO A 6 -7.66 -12.71 -7.34
C PRO A 6 -6.50 -13.18 -6.47
N THR A 7 -5.31 -13.00 -6.96
CA THR A 7 -4.12 -13.34 -6.20
C THR A 7 -3.79 -12.18 -5.27
N PRO A 8 -3.58 -12.45 -3.98
CA PRO A 8 -3.17 -11.37 -3.08
C PRO A 8 -1.85 -10.78 -3.54
N PRO A 9 -1.66 -9.47 -3.37
CA PRO A 9 -0.38 -8.87 -3.71
C PRO A 9 0.73 -9.46 -2.84
N SER A 10 1.89 -9.65 -3.45
CA SER A 10 3.05 -10.14 -2.71
C SER A 10 3.62 -9.01 -1.85
N ARG A 11 4.42 -9.38 -0.88
CA ARG A 11 5.11 -8.38 -0.06
C ARG A 11 6.03 -7.53 -0.91
N THR A 12 6.68 -8.14 -1.90
CA THR A 12 7.53 -7.41 -2.83
C THR A 12 6.73 -6.36 -3.60
N GLU A 13 5.53 -6.73 -4.02
CA GLU A 13 4.67 -5.82 -4.76
C GLU A 13 4.22 -4.65 -3.88
N VAL A 14 3.85 -4.93 -2.63
CA VAL A 14 3.45 -3.88 -1.69
C VAL A 14 4.62 -2.94 -1.44
N GLU A 15 5.80 -3.50 -1.22
CA GLU A 15 6.99 -2.69 -1.00
C GLU A 15 7.29 -1.81 -2.20
N ALA A 16 7.09 -2.35 -3.40
CA ALA A 16 7.30 -1.58 -4.63
C ALA A 16 6.36 -0.39 -4.72
N ARG A 17 5.14 -0.51 -4.19
CA ARG A 17 4.19 0.60 -4.21
C ARG A 17 4.64 1.72 -3.26
N PHE A 18 5.12 1.38 -2.07
CA PHE A 18 5.69 2.38 -1.18
C PHE A 18 6.85 3.11 -1.86
N THR A 19 7.76 2.34 -2.45
CA THR A 19 8.93 2.90 -3.12
C THR A 19 8.52 3.80 -4.28
N ALA A 20 7.51 3.38 -5.05
CA ALA A 20 7.07 4.15 -6.21
C ALA A 20 6.53 5.52 -5.81
N ILE A 21 5.87 5.61 -4.66
CA ILE A 21 5.41 6.91 -4.16
C ILE A 21 6.62 7.79 -3.83
N LEU A 22 7.60 7.22 -3.16
CA LEU A 22 8.75 7.99 -2.68
C LEU A 22 9.66 8.45 -3.81
N ASP A 23 9.78 7.66 -4.89
CA ASP A 23 10.65 8.02 -5.99
C ASP A 23 9.91 8.70 -7.15
N GLY A 24 8.59 8.85 -7.01
CA GLY A 24 7.81 9.53 -8.03
C GLY A 24 7.41 8.65 -9.21
N GLY A 25 7.62 7.33 -9.11
CA GLY A 25 7.28 6.41 -10.19
C GLY A 25 5.78 6.21 -10.37
N GLN A 26 5.01 6.39 -9.29
CA GLN A 26 3.55 6.35 -9.34
C GLN A 26 3.01 7.48 -8.49
N SER A 27 1.84 7.99 -8.86
CA SER A 27 1.19 9.01 -8.06
C SER A 27 0.52 8.35 -6.86
N ARG A 28 0.28 9.14 -5.83
CA ARG A 28 -0.43 8.65 -4.65
C ARG A 28 -1.85 8.20 -5.01
N ASP A 29 -2.47 8.88 -5.96
CA ASP A 29 -3.80 8.54 -6.43
C ASP A 29 -3.82 7.15 -7.07
N GLU A 30 -2.83 6.86 -7.90
CA GLU A 30 -2.73 5.55 -8.53
C GLU A 30 -2.55 4.44 -7.50
N VAL A 31 -1.70 4.66 -6.51
CA VAL A 31 -1.42 3.65 -5.50
C VAL A 31 -2.63 3.46 -4.59
N ASP A 32 -3.33 4.55 -4.26
CA ASP A 32 -4.56 4.46 -3.47
C ASP A 32 -5.60 3.60 -4.19
N ARG A 33 -5.79 3.84 -5.48
CA ARG A 33 -6.76 3.06 -6.25
C ARG A 33 -6.37 1.59 -6.30
N TRP A 34 -5.10 1.31 -6.46
CA TRP A 34 -4.61 -0.06 -6.49
C TRP A 34 -4.88 -0.76 -5.15
N ALA A 35 -4.54 -0.11 -4.05
CA ALA A 35 -4.71 -0.69 -2.72
C ALA A 35 -6.19 -0.88 -2.37
N THR A 36 -7.00 0.13 -2.68
CA THR A 36 -8.43 0.06 -2.41
C THR A 36 -9.07 -1.08 -3.19
N ARG A 37 -8.69 -1.23 -4.45
CA ARG A 37 -9.22 -2.32 -5.27
C ARG A 37 -8.80 -3.68 -4.70
N ALA A 38 -7.56 -3.79 -4.27
CA ALA A 38 -7.09 -5.04 -3.68
C ALA A 38 -7.89 -5.39 -2.43
N MET A 39 -8.16 -4.41 -1.57
CA MET A 39 -8.92 -4.64 -0.37
C MET A 39 -10.38 -4.99 -0.66
N GLN A 40 -10.94 -4.46 -1.74
CA GLN A 40 -12.32 -4.74 -2.12
C GLN A 40 -12.49 -6.12 -2.71
N THR A 41 -11.45 -6.65 -3.37
CA THR A 41 -11.54 -7.94 -4.04
C THR A 41 -11.03 -9.08 -3.19
N LEU A 42 -10.32 -8.80 -2.11
CA LEU A 42 -9.74 -9.82 -1.24
C LEU A 42 -10.42 -9.78 0.12
N GLU A 43 -10.55 -10.95 0.72
CA GLU A 43 -11.05 -11.01 2.08
C GLU A 43 -9.85 -10.95 3.03
N TYR A 44 -10.07 -10.39 4.19
CA TYR A 44 -9.03 -10.24 5.19
C TYR A 44 -8.31 -11.57 5.46
N ALA A 45 -9.07 -12.65 5.51
CA ALA A 45 -8.51 -13.96 5.82
C ALA A 45 -7.60 -14.52 4.73
N GLU A 46 -7.63 -13.93 3.54
CA GLU A 46 -6.84 -14.40 2.40
C GLU A 46 -5.48 -13.71 2.31
N VAL A 47 -5.25 -12.74 3.19
CA VAL A 47 -4.05 -11.92 3.13
C VAL A 47 -3.42 -11.94 4.52
N ASP A 48 -2.11 -12.00 4.59
CA ASP A 48 -1.48 -11.98 5.90
C ASP A 48 -1.67 -10.59 6.54
N GLU A 49 -1.60 -10.58 7.86
CA GLU A 49 -1.92 -9.38 8.64
C GLU A 49 -1.05 -8.18 8.26
N THR A 50 0.22 -8.43 8.02
CA THR A 50 1.15 -7.36 7.65
C THR A 50 0.79 -6.75 6.31
N THR A 51 0.48 -7.60 5.33
CA THR A 51 0.07 -7.12 4.01
C THR A 51 -1.24 -6.34 4.10
N TRP A 52 -2.20 -6.83 4.89
CA TRP A 52 -3.46 -6.13 5.07
C TRP A 52 -3.26 -4.76 5.70
N TRP A 53 -2.41 -4.69 6.74
CA TRP A 53 -2.07 -3.42 7.36
C TRP A 53 -1.49 -2.44 6.34
N ALA A 54 -0.55 -2.92 5.52
CA ALA A 54 0.10 -2.07 4.52
C ALA A 54 -0.88 -1.58 3.47
N LEU A 55 -1.78 -2.46 3.01
CA LEU A 55 -2.80 -2.04 2.06
C LEU A 55 -3.68 -0.94 2.65
N GLY A 56 -4.00 -1.05 3.93
CA GLY A 56 -4.78 -0.02 4.62
C GLY A 56 -4.05 1.31 4.67
N MET A 57 -2.73 1.31 4.80
CA MET A 57 -1.96 2.54 4.75
C MET A 57 -1.92 3.14 3.36
N LEU A 58 -1.77 2.29 2.33
CA LEU A 58 -1.71 2.76 0.96
C LEU A 58 -3.09 3.22 0.45
N ALA A 59 -4.16 2.62 0.94
CA ALA A 59 -5.50 3.07 0.61
C ALA A 59 -5.78 4.32 1.44
N GLY A 60 -5.73 5.46 0.83
CA GLY A 60 -5.88 6.74 1.52
C GLY A 60 -4.61 7.54 1.54
N ILE A 61 -3.58 7.05 0.88
CA ILE A 61 -2.29 7.75 0.85
C ILE A 61 -2.42 9.08 0.11
N ASP A 62 -3.47 9.27 -0.68
CA ASP A 62 -3.69 10.50 -1.43
C ASP A 62 -4.60 11.49 -0.68
N LEU A 63 -4.95 11.21 0.56
CA LEU A 63 -5.76 12.13 1.33
C LEU A 63 -5.03 13.44 1.56
N ARG A 64 -5.79 14.53 1.52
CA ARG A 64 -5.24 15.87 1.68
C ARG A 64 -5.85 16.55 2.88
N ASP A 65 -5.12 17.50 3.41
CA ASP A 65 -5.59 18.34 4.50
C ASP A 65 -6.40 19.48 3.90
N GLY A 66 -7.65 19.16 3.57
CA GLY A 66 -8.57 20.13 2.96
C GLY A 66 -8.41 20.18 1.44
N PRO A 67 -9.39 20.81 0.75
CA PRO A 67 -9.36 20.91 -0.72
C PRO A 67 -8.14 21.71 -1.16
N GLY A 68 -7.32 21.10 -2.02
CA GLY A 68 -6.13 21.76 -2.53
C GLY A 68 -4.99 21.87 -1.53
N GLY A 69 -5.15 21.30 -0.34
CA GLY A 69 -4.09 21.34 0.67
C GLY A 69 -3.01 20.30 0.44
N PRO A 70 -1.99 20.28 1.30
CA PRO A 70 -0.93 19.29 1.20
C PRO A 70 -1.47 17.90 1.55
N TYR A 71 -0.72 16.88 1.17
CA TYR A 71 -1.09 15.52 1.54
C TYR A 71 -1.05 15.39 3.07
N LEU A 72 -2.00 14.64 3.59
CA LEU A 72 -2.11 14.41 5.02
C LEU A 72 -0.88 13.69 5.56
N TYR A 73 -0.32 12.79 4.74
CA TYR A 73 0.86 12.01 5.10
C TYR A 73 2.00 12.42 4.17
N ASP A 74 3.09 12.90 4.74
CA ASP A 74 4.23 13.33 3.94
C ASP A 74 5.14 12.15 3.59
N ASP A 75 6.15 12.40 2.77
CA ASP A 75 7.07 11.35 2.34
C ASP A 75 7.84 10.72 3.50
N GLU A 76 8.10 11.50 4.53
CA GLU A 76 8.80 11.00 5.71
C GLU A 76 7.96 9.95 6.43
N GLN A 77 6.66 10.20 6.54
CA GLN A 77 5.75 9.22 7.14
C GLN A 77 5.64 7.98 6.29
N VAL A 78 5.59 8.16 4.96
CA VAL A 78 5.51 7.02 4.05
C VAL A 78 6.78 6.16 4.18
N LEU A 79 7.93 6.81 4.27
CA LEU A 79 9.18 6.09 4.47
C LEU A 79 9.18 5.33 5.79
N GLY A 80 8.64 5.92 6.84
CA GLY A 80 8.51 5.26 8.12
C GLY A 80 7.62 4.01 8.03
N TRP A 81 6.54 4.10 7.27
CA TRP A 81 5.67 2.94 7.06
C TRP A 81 6.35 1.85 6.26
N LEU A 82 7.13 2.23 5.25
CA LEU A 82 7.90 1.26 4.48
C LEU A 82 8.90 0.52 5.37
N THR A 83 9.58 1.27 6.24
CA THR A 83 10.52 0.69 7.18
C THR A 83 9.80 -0.29 8.12
N GLU A 84 8.66 0.13 8.64
CA GLU A 84 7.87 -0.74 9.52
C GLU A 84 7.36 -1.97 8.78
N PHE A 85 6.95 -1.81 7.53
CA PHE A 85 6.50 -2.94 6.74
C PHE A 85 7.61 -3.98 6.60
N ARG A 86 8.82 -3.52 6.31
CA ARG A 86 9.98 -4.40 6.18
C ARG A 86 10.26 -5.14 7.49
N GLU A 87 10.14 -4.44 8.59
CA GLU A 87 10.35 -5.04 9.90
C GLU A 87 9.28 -6.07 10.22
N ARG A 88 8.02 -5.76 9.93
CA ARG A 88 6.92 -6.68 10.17
C ARG A 88 6.99 -7.92 9.30
N CYS A 89 7.57 -7.80 8.12
CA CYS A 89 7.76 -8.95 7.25
C CYS A 89 8.83 -9.89 7.77
N GLY A 90 9.54 -9.48 8.80
CA GLY A 90 10.59 -10.32 9.35
C GLY A 90 11.79 -10.43 8.44
N VAL A 91 11.98 -9.44 7.60
CA VAL A 91 13.14 -9.42 6.72
C VAL A 91 14.33 -9.05 7.58
N ILE A 92 14.95 -10.04 8.11
CA ILE A 92 16.18 -9.84 8.83
C ILE A 92 17.27 -10.06 7.84
N SER A 93 17.86 -9.02 7.50
CA SER A 93 18.97 -9.14 6.59
C SER A 93 20.21 -9.42 7.38
#